data_ed2a271e6d09132a87a33d4d369bca4f
#
_entry.id   ed2a271e6d09132a87a33d4d369bca4f
#
_cell.length_a   1.000
_cell.length_b   1.000
_cell.length_c   1.000
_cell.angle_alpha   90.00
_cell.angle_beta   90.00
_cell.angle_gamma   90.00
#
_symmetry.space_group_name_H-M   'P 1'
#
loop_
_entity.id
_entity.type
_entity.pdbx_description
1 polymer ?
#
loop_
_entity_poly.entity_id
_entity_poly.type
_entity_poly.pdbx_seq_one_letter_code
_entity_poly.pdbx_strand_id
1 'polypeptide(L)'
;MKRIILLLTAILLASCSTSPQTEVAGNVDLNNLQPLPTPEGHEAVPLRVAIAAVISPKGTLESYSPFLKYLETKLNRPVELIQRRTYLEINDLIERGEVDIAFVCTSAYVQGHDTFGMELLVAPQVNGKTTYNSLLIVPADSTAQSMSDLRGKVFAFTDPISLSGRIYPTYVVQQLGFTPEQFFARTFFAYSHDEAIRAVSMGVADGAAVDSLVFEFTLARDPALKEKVRVIHRSPDFGIPPVVVSPFTRPQVREELQALLLGMAEDPTAQEALFAIGIDRFVMIDDSAYNGVRTLMGDISIPETP
;
A
#
# COMPACT_ATOMS: atom_id res chain seq x y z
N MET A 1 55.92 -53.44 41.74
CA MET A 1 54.86 -52.62 41.05
C MET A 1 54.63 -51.29 41.78
N LYS A 2 55.65 -50.50 42.12
CA LYS A 2 55.55 -49.21 42.84
C LYS A 2 56.51 -48.13 42.31
N ARG A 3 57.00 -48.18 41.09
CA ARG A 3 57.98 -47.20 40.55
C ARG A 3 57.60 -46.58 39.20
N ILE A 4 56.35 -46.77 38.69
CA ILE A 4 55.91 -46.23 37.38
C ILE A 4 54.90 -45.07 37.55
N ILE A 5 54.39 -44.82 38.75
CA ILE A 5 53.34 -43.76 38.99
C ILE A 5 53.96 -42.37 39.30
N LEU A 6 55.28 -42.25 39.50
CA LEU A 6 55.89 -40.96 39.83
C LEU A 6 56.51 -40.17 38.70
N LEU A 7 56.41 -40.67 37.45
CA LEU A 7 56.91 -39.93 36.27
C LEU A 7 55.85 -39.27 35.40
N LEU A 8 54.55 -39.44 35.73
CA LEU A 8 53.46 -38.83 34.94
C LEU A 8 52.91 -37.53 35.52
N THR A 9 53.40 -37.10 36.72
CA THR A 9 52.91 -35.90 37.41
C THR A 9 53.76 -34.64 37.18
N ALA A 10 54.86 -34.73 36.45
CA ALA A 10 55.80 -33.62 36.24
C ALA A 10 55.68 -32.90 34.87
N ILE A 11 54.73 -33.32 34.00
CA ILE A 11 54.60 -32.72 32.63
C ILE A 11 53.41 -31.74 32.52
N LEU A 12 52.64 -31.52 33.59
CA LEU A 12 51.42 -30.71 33.57
C LEU A 12 51.57 -29.26 34.10
N LEU A 13 52.76 -28.74 34.31
CA LEU A 13 52.99 -27.41 34.85
C LEU A 13 53.83 -26.45 34.00
N ALA A 14 53.96 -26.70 32.69
CA ALA A 14 54.66 -25.80 31.76
C ALA A 14 53.79 -25.33 30.57
N SER A 15 52.55 -24.90 30.87
CA SER A 15 51.72 -24.18 29.90
C SER A 15 51.31 -22.84 30.53
N CYS A 16 52.26 -21.96 30.74
CA CYS A 16 51.98 -20.54 30.86
C CYS A 16 51.82 -20.01 29.46
N SER A 17 50.57 -19.90 29.03
CA SER A 17 50.20 -19.17 27.83
C SER A 17 50.57 -17.71 28.01
N THR A 18 51.51 -17.20 27.25
CA THR A 18 51.64 -15.77 26.97
C THR A 18 50.44 -15.35 26.16
N SER A 19 49.47 -14.71 26.81
CA SER A 19 48.43 -13.95 26.11
C SER A 19 49.14 -12.89 25.26
N PRO A 20 48.79 -12.76 23.96
CA PRO A 20 49.26 -11.61 23.20
C PRO A 20 48.72 -10.36 23.89
N GLN A 21 49.60 -9.52 24.38
CA GLN A 21 49.26 -8.15 24.76
C GLN A 21 48.72 -7.48 23.50
N THR A 22 47.42 -7.14 23.49
CA THR A 22 46.85 -6.22 22.53
C THR A 22 47.62 -4.91 22.69
N GLU A 23 48.45 -4.57 21.72
CA GLU A 23 49.01 -3.23 21.63
C GLU A 23 47.88 -2.24 21.71
N VAL A 24 47.88 -1.43 22.76
CA VAL A 24 46.99 -0.28 22.89
C VAL A 24 47.27 0.60 21.69
N ALA A 25 46.25 0.83 20.89
CA ALA A 25 46.27 1.68 19.72
C ALA A 25 47.05 2.96 20.02
N GLY A 26 48.02 3.24 19.17
CA GLY A 26 48.85 4.44 19.27
C GLY A 26 47.99 5.70 19.41
N ASN A 27 48.54 6.73 20.04
CA ASN A 27 47.90 8.04 20.12
C ASN A 27 47.42 8.50 18.75
N VAL A 28 46.11 8.74 18.62
CA VAL A 28 45.51 9.31 17.41
C VAL A 28 46.00 10.76 17.38
N ASP A 29 46.83 11.09 16.39
CA ASP A 29 47.25 12.47 16.13
C ASP A 29 46.12 13.23 15.46
N LEU A 30 45.40 14.01 16.24
CA LEU A 30 44.27 14.81 15.75
C LEU A 30 44.68 15.92 14.77
N ASN A 31 45.99 16.24 14.67
CA ASN A 31 46.49 17.21 13.70
C ASN A 31 46.83 16.59 12.31
N ASN A 32 46.79 15.28 12.24
CA ASN A 32 47.08 14.51 11.02
C ASN A 32 45.94 13.53 10.68
N LEU A 33 44.71 14.02 10.73
CA LEU A 33 43.55 13.26 10.33
C LEU A 33 43.56 13.11 8.79
N GLN A 34 43.76 11.89 8.32
CA GLN A 34 43.50 11.59 6.92
C GLN A 34 41.98 11.59 6.70
N PRO A 35 41.47 12.13 5.56
CA PRO A 35 40.07 11.95 5.21
C PRO A 35 39.72 10.47 5.29
N LEU A 36 38.58 10.16 5.91
CA LEU A 36 38.06 8.80 5.87
C LEU A 36 38.02 8.35 4.40
N PRO A 37 38.48 7.12 4.08
CA PRO A 37 38.31 6.59 2.73
C PRO A 37 36.84 6.77 2.35
N THR A 38 36.60 7.46 1.25
CA THR A 38 35.24 7.52 0.69
C THR A 38 34.80 6.07 0.49
N PRO A 39 33.66 5.67 1.03
CA PRO A 39 33.18 4.31 0.86
C PRO A 39 33.10 4.03 -0.64
N GLU A 40 34.02 3.22 -1.16
CA GLU A 40 33.90 2.73 -2.55
C GLU A 40 32.66 1.84 -2.59
N GLY A 41 31.60 2.34 -3.28
CA GLY A 41 30.51 1.49 -3.73
C GLY A 41 29.58 0.94 -2.68
N HIS A 42 29.12 1.73 -1.70
CA HIS A 42 27.83 1.44 -1.07
C HIS A 42 26.77 1.72 -2.12
N GLU A 43 26.29 0.69 -2.82
CA GLU A 43 25.05 0.80 -3.56
C GLU A 43 24.02 1.42 -2.61
N ALA A 44 23.47 2.58 -3.00
CA ALA A 44 22.50 3.27 -2.18
C ALA A 44 21.33 2.30 -1.93
N VAL A 45 20.99 2.07 -0.67
CA VAL A 45 19.87 1.18 -0.30
C VAL A 45 18.61 1.68 -1.01
N PRO A 46 17.92 0.88 -1.83
CA PRO A 46 16.75 1.31 -2.57
C PRO A 46 15.66 1.87 -1.65
N LEU A 47 14.93 2.88 -2.12
CA LEU A 47 13.66 3.28 -1.52
C LEU A 47 12.61 2.24 -1.92
N ARG A 48 12.03 1.56 -0.95
CA ARG A 48 11.02 0.53 -1.16
C ARG A 48 9.63 1.18 -1.15
N VAL A 49 9.01 1.26 -2.33
CA VAL A 49 7.69 1.86 -2.54
C VAL A 49 6.68 0.76 -2.78
N ALA A 50 5.74 0.58 -1.85
CA ALA A 50 4.64 -0.37 -2.02
C ALA A 50 3.42 0.33 -2.61
N ILE A 51 2.73 -0.34 -3.53
CA ILE A 51 1.47 0.13 -4.10
C ILE A 51 0.46 -1.01 -4.01
N ALA A 52 -0.60 -0.78 -3.22
CA ALA A 52 -1.69 -1.74 -3.10
C ALA A 52 -2.37 -1.94 -4.46
N ALA A 53 -2.89 -3.15 -4.71
CA ALA A 53 -3.48 -3.56 -5.98
C ALA A 53 -4.85 -2.89 -6.22
N VAL A 54 -4.92 -1.56 -6.11
CA VAL A 54 -6.12 -0.76 -6.44
C VAL A 54 -6.41 -0.87 -7.94
N ILE A 55 -5.35 -0.86 -8.75
CA ILE A 55 -5.38 -1.22 -10.17
C ILE A 55 -4.48 -2.43 -10.41
N SER A 56 -4.67 -3.11 -11.54
CA SER A 56 -3.90 -4.31 -11.92
C SER A 56 -2.39 -4.05 -11.92
N PRO A 57 -1.55 -5.08 -11.73
CA PRO A 57 -0.10 -4.90 -11.70
C PRO A 57 0.47 -4.20 -12.93
N LYS A 58 -0.09 -4.49 -14.11
CA LYS A 58 0.27 -3.81 -15.36
C LYS A 58 -0.14 -2.34 -15.33
N GLY A 59 -1.38 -2.04 -14.93
CA GLY A 59 -1.89 -0.68 -14.80
C GLY A 59 -1.09 0.13 -13.78
N THR A 60 -0.70 -0.49 -12.66
CA THR A 60 0.17 0.13 -11.64
C THR A 60 1.53 0.50 -12.23
N LEU A 61 2.18 -0.44 -12.91
CA LEU A 61 3.49 -0.18 -13.52
C LEU A 61 3.40 0.97 -14.54
N GLU A 62 2.41 0.94 -15.44
CA GLU A 62 2.22 1.97 -16.46
C GLU A 62 1.94 3.36 -15.86
N SER A 63 1.11 3.43 -14.81
CA SER A 63 0.71 4.71 -14.21
C SER A 63 1.76 5.27 -13.25
N TYR A 64 2.43 4.43 -12.46
CA TYR A 64 3.36 4.90 -11.44
C TYR A 64 4.80 5.02 -11.90
N SER A 65 5.20 4.49 -13.09
CA SER A 65 6.59 4.58 -13.57
C SER A 65 7.15 6.02 -13.59
N PRO A 66 6.42 7.05 -14.08
CA PRO A 66 6.91 8.43 -14.03
C PRO A 66 7.10 8.94 -12.59
N PHE A 67 6.20 8.55 -11.66
CA PHE A 67 6.28 8.90 -10.26
C PHE A 67 7.50 8.26 -9.57
N LEU A 68 7.72 6.96 -9.78
CA LEU A 68 8.89 6.25 -9.23
C LEU A 68 10.20 6.85 -9.76
N LYS A 69 10.23 7.19 -11.06
CA LYS A 69 11.40 7.85 -11.67
C LYS A 69 11.65 9.25 -11.11
N TYR A 70 10.58 10.00 -10.82
CA TYR A 70 10.69 11.28 -10.13
C TYR A 70 11.32 11.12 -8.75
N LEU A 71 10.82 10.18 -7.93
CA LEU A 71 11.39 9.88 -6.60
C LEU A 71 12.86 9.49 -6.69
N GLU A 72 13.21 8.59 -7.62
CA GLU A 72 14.59 8.16 -7.84
C GLU A 72 15.53 9.35 -8.14
N THR A 73 15.07 10.26 -9.00
CA THR A 73 15.84 11.44 -9.40
C THR A 73 16.01 12.43 -8.24
N LYS A 74 14.93 12.72 -7.50
CA LYS A 74 14.94 13.71 -6.41
C LYS A 74 15.70 13.24 -5.17
N LEU A 75 15.62 11.96 -4.86
CA LEU A 75 16.30 11.38 -3.71
C LEU A 75 17.72 10.90 -4.04
N ASN A 76 18.12 10.95 -5.31
CA ASN A 76 19.40 10.42 -5.80
C ASN A 76 19.68 9.00 -5.27
N ARG A 77 18.67 8.14 -5.34
CA ARG A 77 18.69 6.80 -4.77
C ARG A 77 17.77 5.89 -5.60
N PRO A 78 18.15 4.60 -5.82
CA PRO A 78 17.29 3.66 -6.53
C PRO A 78 15.92 3.54 -5.86
N VAL A 79 14.88 3.29 -6.66
CA VAL A 79 13.52 3.05 -6.18
C VAL A 79 13.08 1.65 -6.59
N GLU A 80 12.62 0.86 -5.62
CA GLU A 80 12.10 -0.49 -5.82
C GLU A 80 10.57 -0.47 -5.65
N LEU A 81 9.85 -0.86 -6.72
CA LEU A 81 8.40 -1.04 -6.68
C LEU A 81 8.05 -2.40 -6.07
N ILE A 82 7.27 -2.39 -4.99
CA ILE A 82 6.75 -3.58 -4.34
C ILE A 82 5.25 -3.68 -4.60
N GLN A 83 4.83 -4.81 -5.16
CA GLN A 83 3.44 -5.13 -5.42
C GLN A 83 3.07 -6.46 -4.76
N ARG A 84 1.84 -6.57 -4.26
CA ARG A 84 1.25 -7.80 -3.74
C ARG A 84 -0.14 -7.96 -4.31
N ARG A 85 -0.66 -9.17 -4.20
CA ARG A 85 -1.99 -9.50 -4.74
C ARG A 85 -3.12 -8.86 -3.92
N THR A 86 -2.96 -8.81 -2.60
CA THR A 86 -3.98 -8.32 -1.68
C THR A 86 -3.49 -7.13 -0.87
N TYR A 87 -4.44 -6.34 -0.35
CA TYR A 87 -4.13 -5.20 0.51
C TYR A 87 -3.55 -5.63 1.86
N LEU A 88 -3.99 -6.80 2.38
CA LEU A 88 -3.44 -7.35 3.62
C LEU A 88 -1.96 -7.67 3.49
N GLU A 89 -1.53 -8.27 2.38
CA GLU A 89 -0.10 -8.54 2.15
C GLU A 89 0.75 -7.26 2.14
N ILE A 90 0.20 -6.14 1.67
CA ILE A 90 0.88 -4.83 1.76
C ILE A 90 0.91 -4.35 3.22
N ASN A 91 -0.20 -4.46 3.97
CA ASN A 91 -0.23 -4.12 5.39
C ASN A 91 0.81 -4.92 6.19
N ASP A 92 0.96 -6.22 5.91
CA ASP A 92 1.98 -7.08 6.54
C ASP A 92 3.40 -6.58 6.29
N LEU A 93 3.69 -6.09 5.07
CA LEU A 93 5.01 -5.52 4.75
C LEU A 93 5.25 -4.19 5.51
N ILE A 94 4.21 -3.36 5.65
CA ILE A 94 4.29 -2.10 6.39
C ILE A 94 4.51 -2.40 7.88
N GLU A 95 3.75 -3.34 8.46
CA GLU A 95 3.88 -3.76 9.85
C GLU A 95 5.30 -4.26 10.18
N ARG A 96 5.92 -5.01 9.26
CA ARG A 96 7.29 -5.52 9.44
C ARG A 96 8.40 -4.52 9.09
N GLY A 97 8.06 -3.29 8.63
CA GLY A 97 9.03 -2.30 8.18
C GLY A 97 9.80 -2.71 6.91
N GLU A 98 9.21 -3.58 6.11
CA GLU A 98 9.79 -4.07 4.85
C GLU A 98 9.58 -3.12 3.67
N VAL A 99 8.84 -2.02 3.87
CA VAL A 99 8.63 -0.93 2.91
C VAL A 99 8.88 0.42 3.58
N ASP A 100 9.32 1.39 2.81
CA ASP A 100 9.63 2.73 3.32
C ASP A 100 8.43 3.67 3.18
N ILE A 101 7.63 3.51 2.13
CA ILE A 101 6.42 4.28 1.83
C ILE A 101 5.42 3.39 1.10
N ALA A 102 4.12 3.57 1.36
CA ALA A 102 3.09 2.81 0.68
C ALA A 102 1.87 3.65 0.29
N PHE A 103 1.29 3.34 -0.88
CA PHE A 103 -0.03 3.78 -1.30
C PHE A 103 -1.02 2.68 -0.94
N VAL A 104 -1.98 2.97 -0.06
CA VAL A 104 -2.88 1.95 0.48
C VAL A 104 -4.34 2.33 0.27
N CYS A 105 -5.24 1.33 0.27
CA CYS A 105 -6.67 1.57 0.30
C CYS A 105 -7.10 2.18 1.65
N THR A 106 -8.17 2.95 1.65
CA THR A 106 -8.70 3.64 2.84
C THR A 106 -8.97 2.70 4.01
N SER A 107 -9.62 1.57 3.79
CA SER A 107 -9.89 0.60 4.86
C SER A 107 -8.63 -0.15 5.31
N ALA A 108 -7.69 -0.40 4.40
CA ALA A 108 -6.39 -0.96 4.75
C ALA A 108 -5.60 -0.02 5.65
N TYR A 109 -5.66 1.30 5.39
CA TYR A 109 -5.11 2.32 6.28
C TYR A 109 -5.76 2.26 7.67
N VAL A 110 -7.10 2.34 7.73
CA VAL A 110 -7.82 2.30 9.01
C VAL A 110 -7.45 1.06 9.81
N GLN A 111 -7.45 -0.12 9.17
CA GLN A 111 -7.08 -1.36 9.83
C GLN A 111 -5.62 -1.32 10.33
N GLY A 112 -4.67 -0.91 9.49
CA GLY A 112 -3.26 -0.87 9.85
C GLY A 112 -2.96 0.17 10.93
N HIS A 113 -3.57 1.35 10.85
CA HIS A 113 -3.46 2.39 11.87
C HIS A 113 -3.95 1.89 13.24
N ASP A 114 -5.15 1.29 13.27
CA ASP A 114 -5.78 0.90 14.51
C ASP A 114 -5.20 -0.40 15.11
N THR A 115 -4.51 -1.24 14.32
CA THR A 115 -3.93 -2.51 14.79
C THR A 115 -2.46 -2.45 15.13
N PHE A 116 -1.63 -1.84 14.29
CA PHE A 116 -0.16 -1.81 14.48
C PHE A 116 0.48 -0.41 14.37
N GLY A 117 -0.34 0.66 14.27
CA GLY A 117 0.16 2.03 14.28
C GLY A 117 0.74 2.50 12.94
N MET A 118 0.19 2.04 11.80
CA MET A 118 0.50 2.59 10.48
C MET A 118 0.36 4.10 10.48
N GLU A 119 1.37 4.81 10.02
CA GLU A 119 1.39 6.28 10.09
C GLU A 119 0.96 6.93 8.78
N LEU A 120 0.00 7.85 8.89
CA LEU A 120 -0.44 8.69 7.78
C LEU A 120 0.66 9.69 7.40
N LEU A 121 1.05 9.71 6.12
CA LEU A 121 2.08 10.62 5.61
C LEU A 121 1.45 11.82 4.91
N VAL A 122 0.71 11.58 3.84
CA VAL A 122 -0.03 12.58 3.04
C VAL A 122 -1.22 11.90 2.37
N ALA A 123 -2.13 12.69 1.80
CA ALA A 123 -3.19 12.18 0.93
C ALA A 123 -3.12 12.84 -0.45
N PRO A 124 -3.49 12.14 -1.52
CA PRO A 124 -3.70 12.78 -2.83
C PRO A 124 -4.91 13.71 -2.79
N GLN A 125 -4.88 14.74 -3.60
CA GLN A 125 -6.02 15.58 -3.93
C GLN A 125 -6.36 15.39 -5.41
N VAL A 126 -7.63 15.14 -5.71
CA VAL A 126 -8.13 14.91 -7.07
C VAL A 126 -9.31 15.83 -7.32
N ASN A 127 -9.23 16.66 -8.37
CA ASN A 127 -10.24 17.69 -8.67
C ASN A 127 -10.55 18.58 -7.45
N GLY A 128 -9.52 18.94 -6.69
CA GLY A 128 -9.61 19.75 -5.48
C GLY A 128 -10.19 19.04 -4.25
N LYS A 129 -10.47 17.73 -4.30
CA LYS A 129 -11.08 16.95 -3.22
C LYS A 129 -10.11 15.92 -2.63
N THR A 130 -10.27 15.62 -1.34
CA THR A 130 -9.61 14.55 -0.60
C THR A 130 -10.61 13.44 -0.21
N THR A 131 -11.67 13.29 -1.00
CA THR A 131 -12.71 12.27 -0.81
C THR A 131 -12.98 11.53 -2.10
N TYR A 132 -13.53 10.33 -1.97
CA TYR A 132 -13.94 9.48 -3.08
C TYR A 132 -15.19 8.67 -2.71
N ASN A 133 -15.74 7.90 -3.65
CA ASN A 133 -16.96 7.12 -3.46
C ASN A 133 -16.78 5.67 -3.90
N SER A 134 -17.62 4.80 -3.36
CA SER A 134 -17.91 3.51 -3.96
C SER A 134 -18.99 3.69 -5.04
N LEU A 135 -18.73 3.22 -6.24
CA LEU A 135 -19.67 3.20 -7.35
C LEU A 135 -20.20 1.79 -7.57
N LEU A 136 -21.51 1.61 -7.55
CA LEU A 136 -22.13 0.38 -8.00
C LEU A 136 -22.34 0.47 -9.53
N ILE A 137 -21.71 -0.44 -10.25
CA ILE A 137 -21.71 -0.47 -11.73
C ILE A 137 -22.35 -1.75 -12.24
N VAL A 138 -22.98 -1.65 -13.40
CA VAL A 138 -23.63 -2.76 -14.12
C VAL A 138 -23.35 -2.63 -15.63
N PRO A 139 -23.56 -3.69 -16.45
CA PRO A 139 -23.56 -3.56 -17.90
C PRO A 139 -24.51 -2.46 -18.38
N ALA A 140 -24.15 -1.75 -19.44
CA ALA A 140 -24.92 -0.61 -19.93
C ALA A 140 -26.37 -0.97 -20.32
N ASP A 141 -26.58 -2.19 -20.85
CA ASP A 141 -27.86 -2.76 -21.24
C ASP A 141 -28.64 -3.41 -20.09
N SER A 142 -28.07 -3.49 -18.89
CA SER A 142 -28.75 -4.03 -17.70
C SER A 142 -29.94 -3.18 -17.31
N THR A 143 -31.03 -3.81 -16.87
CA THR A 143 -32.24 -3.13 -16.37
C THR A 143 -32.13 -2.77 -14.87
N ALA A 144 -31.10 -3.25 -14.15
CA ALA A 144 -30.91 -3.00 -12.74
C ALA A 144 -30.73 -1.49 -12.44
N GLN A 145 -31.41 -0.98 -11.41
CA GLN A 145 -31.37 0.43 -10.97
C GLN A 145 -30.80 0.58 -9.56
N SER A 146 -30.69 -0.53 -8.82
CA SER A 146 -30.26 -0.53 -7.42
C SER A 146 -29.57 -1.84 -7.04
N MET A 147 -28.98 -1.91 -5.84
CA MET A 147 -28.43 -3.16 -5.29
C MET A 147 -29.50 -4.26 -5.23
N SER A 148 -30.76 -3.92 -4.91
CA SER A 148 -31.86 -4.91 -4.78
C SER A 148 -32.09 -5.70 -6.08
N ASP A 149 -31.86 -5.10 -7.24
CA ASP A 149 -32.05 -5.72 -8.55
C ASP A 149 -30.93 -6.72 -8.90
N LEU A 150 -29.85 -6.71 -8.12
CA LEU A 150 -28.72 -7.64 -8.28
C LEU A 150 -28.87 -8.90 -7.43
N ARG A 151 -30.02 -9.09 -6.75
CA ARG A 151 -30.28 -10.33 -6.02
C ARG A 151 -30.30 -11.54 -6.96
N GLY A 152 -29.57 -12.60 -6.58
CA GLY A 152 -29.44 -13.80 -7.40
C GLY A 152 -28.56 -13.64 -8.66
N LYS A 153 -27.81 -12.55 -8.76
CA LYS A 153 -26.88 -12.25 -9.86
C LYS A 153 -25.44 -12.61 -9.50
N VAL A 154 -24.55 -12.52 -10.48
CA VAL A 154 -23.09 -12.67 -10.30
C VAL A 154 -22.49 -11.31 -9.96
N PHE A 155 -21.76 -11.22 -8.85
CA PHE A 155 -21.17 -9.97 -8.39
C PHE A 155 -19.65 -10.06 -8.24
N ALA A 156 -18.92 -9.08 -8.77
CA ALA A 156 -17.49 -8.98 -8.62
C ALA A 156 -17.16 -8.03 -7.46
N PHE A 157 -16.46 -8.56 -6.44
CA PHE A 157 -15.73 -7.77 -5.46
C PHE A 157 -14.32 -7.49 -5.95
N THR A 158 -13.65 -6.49 -5.37
CA THR A 158 -12.27 -6.16 -5.74
C THR A 158 -11.26 -6.87 -4.86
N ASP A 159 -11.09 -6.46 -3.62
CA ASP A 159 -10.17 -7.06 -2.64
C ASP A 159 -10.94 -7.37 -1.35
N PRO A 160 -10.57 -8.41 -0.57
CA PRO A 160 -11.28 -8.80 0.65
C PRO A 160 -11.49 -7.69 1.66
N ILE A 161 -10.57 -6.72 1.77
CA ILE A 161 -10.67 -5.59 2.69
C ILE A 161 -10.87 -4.24 1.99
N SER A 162 -11.18 -4.20 0.69
CA SER A 162 -11.44 -2.94 -0.03
C SER A 162 -12.68 -2.24 0.51
N LEU A 163 -12.54 -0.95 0.88
CA LEU A 163 -13.68 -0.14 1.32
C LEU A 163 -14.76 -0.05 0.24
N SER A 164 -14.41 0.45 -0.94
CA SER A 164 -15.37 0.69 -2.02
C SER A 164 -15.78 -0.57 -2.76
N GLY A 165 -14.90 -1.58 -2.84
CA GLY A 165 -15.12 -2.79 -3.62
C GLY A 165 -15.58 -4.01 -2.82
N ARG A 166 -15.64 -3.95 -1.48
CA ARG A 166 -16.09 -5.06 -0.63
C ARG A 166 -16.91 -4.59 0.56
N ILE A 167 -16.37 -3.70 1.40
CA ILE A 167 -16.96 -3.30 2.66
C ILE A 167 -18.29 -2.58 2.42
N TYR A 168 -18.27 -1.51 1.63
CA TYR A 168 -19.47 -0.74 1.34
C TYR A 168 -20.60 -1.54 0.64
N PRO A 169 -20.35 -2.28 -0.44
CA PRO A 169 -21.41 -3.11 -1.04
C PRO A 169 -21.91 -4.21 -0.09
N THR A 170 -21.07 -4.75 0.79
CA THR A 170 -21.51 -5.68 1.85
C THR A 170 -22.45 -4.98 2.83
N TYR A 171 -22.12 -3.77 3.28
CA TYR A 171 -23.01 -2.96 4.12
C TYR A 171 -24.37 -2.74 3.45
N VAL A 172 -24.40 -2.35 2.16
CA VAL A 172 -25.66 -2.14 1.44
C VAL A 172 -26.51 -3.43 1.39
N VAL A 173 -25.89 -4.58 1.16
CA VAL A 173 -26.58 -5.88 1.16
C VAL A 173 -27.10 -6.23 2.56
N GLN A 174 -26.35 -5.93 3.62
CA GLN A 174 -26.79 -6.16 5.01
C GLN A 174 -27.95 -5.24 5.41
N GLN A 175 -28.01 -4.01 4.91
CA GLN A 175 -29.18 -3.13 5.10
C GLN A 175 -30.45 -3.68 4.44
N LEU A 176 -30.33 -4.58 3.44
CA LEU A 176 -31.42 -5.31 2.84
C LEU A 176 -31.79 -6.60 3.61
N GLY A 177 -31.09 -6.90 4.72
CA GLY A 177 -31.35 -8.06 5.57
C GLY A 177 -30.68 -9.36 5.11
N PHE A 178 -29.63 -9.29 4.29
CA PHE A 178 -28.94 -10.46 3.74
C PHE A 178 -27.42 -10.39 3.99
N THR A 179 -26.74 -11.54 3.95
CA THR A 179 -25.31 -11.59 3.69
C THR A 179 -25.03 -11.64 2.19
N PRO A 180 -23.85 -11.27 1.71
CA PRO A 180 -23.51 -11.39 0.29
C PRO A 180 -23.74 -12.79 -0.28
N GLU A 181 -23.45 -13.83 0.48
CA GLU A 181 -23.59 -15.25 0.11
C GLU A 181 -25.07 -15.66 -0.04
N GLN A 182 -25.97 -15.02 0.72
CA GLN A 182 -27.42 -15.23 0.62
C GLN A 182 -28.05 -14.39 -0.47
N PHE A 183 -27.42 -13.26 -0.81
CA PHE A 183 -27.97 -12.26 -1.72
C PHE A 183 -27.61 -12.54 -3.18
N PHE A 184 -26.32 -12.79 -3.45
CA PHE A 184 -25.83 -13.06 -4.81
C PHE A 184 -25.87 -14.56 -5.12
N ALA A 185 -26.10 -14.92 -6.37
CA ALA A 185 -25.97 -16.31 -6.82
C ALA A 185 -24.51 -16.79 -6.77
N ARG A 186 -23.58 -15.90 -7.05
CA ARG A 186 -22.14 -16.13 -7.01
C ARG A 186 -21.40 -14.82 -6.82
N THR A 187 -20.33 -14.85 -6.02
CA THR A 187 -19.37 -13.77 -5.91
C THR A 187 -17.96 -14.26 -6.26
N PHE A 188 -17.10 -13.35 -6.66
CA PHE A 188 -15.67 -13.60 -6.83
C PHE A 188 -14.87 -12.31 -6.59
N PHE A 189 -13.58 -12.44 -6.30
CA PHE A 189 -12.67 -11.32 -6.20
C PHE A 189 -11.92 -11.11 -7.50
N ALA A 190 -11.98 -9.89 -8.05
CA ALA A 190 -11.21 -9.48 -9.23
C ALA A 190 -9.77 -9.06 -8.88
N TYR A 191 -9.50 -8.79 -7.58
CA TYR A 191 -8.24 -8.34 -6.99
C TYR A 191 -7.72 -6.98 -7.47
N SER A 192 -8.52 -6.24 -8.24
CA SER A 192 -8.31 -4.83 -8.56
C SER A 192 -9.59 -4.19 -9.09
N HIS A 193 -9.68 -2.86 -9.08
CA HIS A 193 -10.89 -2.17 -9.53
C HIS A 193 -11.03 -2.18 -11.06
N ASP A 194 -9.94 -2.01 -11.81
CA ASP A 194 -9.94 -2.08 -13.27
C ASP A 194 -10.35 -3.47 -13.78
N GLU A 195 -9.94 -4.55 -13.12
CA GLU A 195 -10.37 -5.90 -13.46
C GLU A 195 -11.86 -6.14 -13.11
N ALA A 196 -12.37 -5.56 -12.02
CA ALA A 196 -13.80 -5.61 -11.71
C ALA A 196 -14.64 -4.84 -12.75
N ILE A 197 -14.18 -3.64 -13.17
CA ILE A 197 -14.79 -2.87 -14.26
C ILE A 197 -14.78 -3.70 -15.56
N ARG A 198 -13.66 -4.34 -15.87
CA ARG A 198 -13.53 -5.21 -17.05
C ARG A 198 -14.48 -6.40 -16.98
N ALA A 199 -14.63 -7.06 -15.82
CA ALA A 199 -15.54 -8.17 -15.64
C ALA A 199 -16.99 -7.78 -15.93
N VAL A 200 -17.43 -6.59 -15.50
CA VAL A 200 -18.77 -6.06 -15.83
C VAL A 200 -18.87 -5.72 -17.31
N SER A 201 -17.88 -5.03 -17.88
CA SER A 201 -17.90 -4.62 -19.29
C SER A 201 -17.90 -5.78 -20.29
N MET A 202 -17.44 -6.95 -19.85
CA MET A 202 -17.41 -8.19 -20.65
C MET A 202 -18.59 -9.15 -20.32
N GLY A 203 -19.50 -8.77 -19.43
CA GLY A 203 -20.62 -9.62 -19.01
C GLY A 203 -20.23 -10.83 -18.17
N VAL A 204 -19.03 -10.85 -17.57
CA VAL A 204 -18.58 -11.90 -16.63
C VAL A 204 -19.23 -11.72 -15.27
N ALA A 205 -19.53 -10.47 -14.89
CA ALA A 205 -20.32 -10.10 -13.73
C ALA A 205 -21.52 -9.25 -14.13
N ASP A 206 -22.65 -9.44 -13.44
CA ASP A 206 -23.85 -8.63 -13.59
C ASP A 206 -23.73 -7.28 -12.87
N GLY A 207 -22.80 -7.17 -11.93
CA GLY A 207 -22.50 -5.94 -11.23
C GLY A 207 -21.19 -6.03 -10.44
N ALA A 208 -20.64 -4.87 -10.11
CA ALA A 208 -19.49 -4.71 -9.23
C ALA A 208 -19.61 -3.41 -8.45
N ALA A 209 -18.89 -3.33 -7.32
CA ALA A 209 -18.65 -2.05 -6.65
C ALA A 209 -17.17 -1.67 -6.81
N VAL A 210 -16.93 -0.43 -7.22
CA VAL A 210 -15.58 0.03 -7.58
C VAL A 210 -15.27 1.42 -7.02
N ASP A 211 -14.00 1.73 -6.95
CA ASP A 211 -13.47 3.05 -6.60
C ASP A 211 -13.82 4.08 -7.70
N SER A 212 -14.38 5.22 -7.31
CA SER A 212 -14.78 6.28 -8.25
C SER A 212 -13.59 6.89 -8.98
N LEU A 213 -12.43 7.00 -8.32
CA LEU A 213 -11.22 7.57 -8.93
C LEU A 213 -10.69 6.63 -10.02
N VAL A 214 -10.64 5.32 -9.73
CA VAL A 214 -10.23 4.31 -10.73
C VAL A 214 -11.22 4.27 -11.89
N PHE A 215 -12.51 4.34 -11.60
CA PHE A 215 -13.55 4.35 -12.66
C PHE A 215 -13.41 5.57 -13.57
N GLU A 216 -13.28 6.77 -13.00
CA GLU A 216 -13.12 8.02 -13.75
C GLU A 216 -11.79 8.05 -14.52
N PHE A 217 -10.71 7.57 -13.92
CA PHE A 217 -9.41 7.44 -14.56
C PHE A 217 -9.45 6.45 -15.75
N THR A 218 -10.16 5.32 -15.59
CA THR A 218 -10.32 4.34 -16.66
C THR A 218 -11.17 4.92 -17.81
N LEU A 219 -12.25 5.64 -17.49
CA LEU A 219 -13.08 6.32 -18.49
C LEU A 219 -12.31 7.38 -19.28
N ALA A 220 -11.40 8.11 -18.64
CA ALA A 220 -10.57 9.11 -19.30
C ALA A 220 -9.62 8.47 -20.35
N ARG A 221 -9.16 7.24 -20.08
CA ARG A 221 -8.25 6.48 -20.97
C ARG A 221 -8.98 5.65 -22.02
N ASP A 222 -10.16 5.13 -21.68
CA ASP A 222 -11.05 4.38 -22.57
C ASP A 222 -12.47 4.96 -22.54
N PRO A 223 -12.76 6.03 -23.31
CA PRO A 223 -14.10 6.61 -23.39
C PRO A 223 -15.18 5.65 -23.89
N ALA A 224 -14.82 4.59 -24.62
CA ALA A 224 -15.77 3.59 -25.13
C ALA A 224 -16.35 2.74 -23.99
N LEU A 225 -15.75 2.76 -22.81
CA LEU A 225 -16.28 2.08 -21.62
C LEU A 225 -17.70 2.59 -21.25
N LYS A 226 -18.03 3.87 -21.54
CA LYS A 226 -19.37 4.44 -21.31
C LYS A 226 -20.49 3.70 -22.02
N GLU A 227 -20.18 3.08 -23.15
CA GLU A 227 -21.15 2.29 -23.93
C GLU A 227 -21.32 0.87 -23.35
N LYS A 228 -20.46 0.45 -22.43
CA LYS A 228 -20.44 -0.92 -21.90
C LYS A 228 -20.87 -1.01 -20.45
N VAL A 229 -20.67 0.06 -19.67
CA VAL A 229 -20.87 0.07 -18.23
C VAL A 229 -21.58 1.36 -17.80
N ARG A 230 -22.52 1.26 -16.87
CA ARG A 230 -23.17 2.42 -16.24
C ARG A 230 -23.15 2.33 -14.71
N VAL A 231 -23.12 3.48 -14.06
CA VAL A 231 -23.24 3.62 -12.62
C VAL A 231 -24.72 3.68 -12.23
N ILE A 232 -25.11 2.88 -11.24
CA ILE A 232 -26.49 2.85 -10.70
C ILE A 232 -26.60 3.33 -9.26
N HIS A 233 -25.46 3.44 -8.55
CA HIS A 233 -25.44 3.98 -7.20
C HIS A 233 -24.06 4.57 -6.91
N ARG A 234 -24.04 5.64 -6.09
CA ARG A 234 -22.83 6.28 -5.55
C ARG A 234 -22.98 6.35 -4.03
N SER A 235 -21.97 5.91 -3.31
CA SER A 235 -21.93 6.02 -1.85
C SER A 235 -21.84 7.49 -1.37
N PRO A 236 -22.02 7.75 -0.07
CA PRO A 236 -21.47 8.94 0.56
C PRO A 236 -19.96 9.07 0.32
N ASP A 237 -19.43 10.28 0.57
CA ASP A 237 -18.00 10.55 0.47
C ASP A 237 -17.23 9.84 1.59
N PHE A 238 -16.10 9.25 1.23
CA PHE A 238 -15.11 8.66 2.15
C PHE A 238 -13.77 9.37 1.98
N GLY A 239 -12.94 9.36 3.04
CA GLY A 239 -11.56 9.84 2.94
C GLY A 239 -10.79 9.09 1.86
N ILE A 240 -10.06 9.81 1.04
CA ILE A 240 -9.32 9.28 -0.11
C ILE A 240 -8.23 8.28 0.34
N PRO A 241 -7.90 7.24 -0.44
CA PRO A 241 -6.78 6.35 -0.19
C PRO A 241 -5.48 7.12 0.07
N PRO A 242 -4.85 6.97 1.25
CA PRO A 242 -3.70 7.77 1.65
C PRO A 242 -2.36 7.16 1.22
N VAL A 243 -1.31 7.97 1.39
CA VAL A 243 0.08 7.54 1.41
C VAL A 243 0.52 7.42 2.87
N VAL A 244 1.17 6.31 3.20
CA VAL A 244 1.52 5.93 4.57
C VAL A 244 2.96 5.49 4.68
N VAL A 245 3.46 5.42 5.91
CA VAL A 245 4.75 4.83 6.26
C VAL A 245 4.59 3.82 7.41
N SER A 246 5.57 2.96 7.58
CA SER A 246 5.66 2.06 8.73
C SER A 246 5.91 2.86 10.03
N PRO A 247 5.38 2.42 11.19
CA PRO A 247 5.72 3.01 12.48
C PRO A 247 7.22 2.91 12.82
N PHE A 248 7.97 2.07 12.10
CA PHE A 248 9.43 1.94 12.24
C PHE A 248 10.22 2.85 11.29
N THR A 249 9.55 3.63 10.45
CA THR A 249 10.21 4.57 9.54
C THR A 249 10.92 5.66 10.34
N ARG A 250 12.23 5.85 10.07
CA ARG A 250 13.03 6.88 10.75
C ARG A 250 12.41 8.27 10.53
N PRO A 251 12.32 9.12 11.57
CA PRO A 251 11.70 10.45 11.47
C PRO A 251 12.24 11.28 10.32
N GLN A 252 13.56 11.28 10.09
CA GLN A 252 14.20 12.03 9.02
C GLN A 252 13.74 11.58 7.63
N VAL A 253 13.60 10.26 7.41
CA VAL A 253 13.10 9.70 6.14
C VAL A 253 11.64 10.07 5.93
N ARG A 254 10.82 10.01 7.00
CA ARG A 254 9.42 10.41 6.95
C ARG A 254 9.28 11.89 6.58
N GLU A 255 10.03 12.78 7.25
CA GLU A 255 10.02 14.23 6.97
C GLU A 255 10.49 14.54 5.54
N GLU A 256 11.53 13.88 5.06
CA GLU A 256 12.05 14.03 3.70
C GLU A 256 10.99 13.62 2.65
N LEU A 257 10.38 12.43 2.82
CA LEU A 257 9.34 11.94 1.92
C LEU A 257 8.10 12.84 1.94
N GLN A 258 7.67 13.28 3.13
CA GLN A 258 6.53 14.18 3.28
C GLN A 258 6.78 15.52 2.59
N ALA A 259 7.92 16.16 2.83
CA ALA A 259 8.29 17.42 2.20
C ALA A 259 8.37 17.29 0.67
N LEU A 260 8.97 16.18 0.18
CA LEU A 260 9.07 15.91 -1.25
C LEU A 260 7.70 15.79 -1.91
N LEU A 261 6.78 14.99 -1.32
CA LEU A 261 5.44 14.78 -1.88
C LEU A 261 4.61 16.07 -1.86
N LEU A 262 4.63 16.80 -0.75
CA LEU A 262 3.91 18.08 -0.63
C LEU A 262 4.41 19.12 -1.62
N GLY A 263 5.70 19.12 -1.96
CA GLY A 263 6.31 20.05 -2.89
C GLY A 263 6.14 19.70 -4.38
N MET A 264 5.58 18.54 -4.71
CA MET A 264 5.49 18.08 -6.11
C MET A 264 4.67 19.00 -7.01
N ALA A 265 3.61 19.60 -6.50
CA ALA A 265 2.72 20.45 -7.31
C ALA A 265 3.42 21.74 -7.79
N GLU A 266 4.38 22.24 -7.02
CA GLU A 266 5.19 23.43 -7.32
C GLU A 266 6.44 23.10 -8.13
N ASP A 267 6.77 21.81 -8.32
CA ASP A 267 7.93 21.36 -9.09
C ASP A 267 7.54 21.07 -10.55
N PRO A 268 8.03 21.85 -11.52
CA PRO A 268 7.73 21.60 -12.94
C PRO A 268 8.13 20.20 -13.43
N THR A 269 9.14 19.57 -12.80
CA THR A 269 9.61 18.24 -13.17
C THR A 269 8.72 17.11 -12.64
N ALA A 270 7.77 17.41 -11.73
CA ALA A 270 6.83 16.46 -11.17
C ALA A 270 5.50 16.37 -11.96
N GLN A 271 5.25 17.27 -12.91
CA GLN A 271 3.96 17.38 -13.59
C GLN A 271 3.56 16.10 -14.32
N GLU A 272 4.50 15.45 -15.01
CA GLU A 272 4.28 14.18 -15.68
C GLU A 272 3.92 13.07 -14.68
N ALA A 273 4.61 13.05 -13.53
CA ALA A 273 4.38 12.07 -12.47
C ALA A 273 2.98 12.20 -11.83
N LEU A 274 2.56 13.43 -11.51
CA LEU A 274 1.23 13.71 -10.97
C LEU A 274 0.13 13.38 -11.98
N PHE A 275 0.31 13.79 -13.23
CA PHE A 275 -0.64 13.51 -14.31
C PHE A 275 -0.80 12.00 -14.55
N ALA A 276 0.31 11.24 -14.55
CA ALA A 276 0.29 9.80 -14.82
C ALA A 276 -0.51 9.01 -13.78
N ILE A 277 -0.51 9.44 -12.51
CA ILE A 277 -1.29 8.83 -11.43
C ILE A 277 -2.66 9.53 -11.20
N GLY A 278 -2.97 10.57 -11.99
CA GLY A 278 -4.29 11.22 -12.00
C GLY A 278 -4.60 12.06 -10.77
N ILE A 279 -3.60 12.72 -10.17
CA ILE A 279 -3.79 13.57 -8.99
C ILE A 279 -3.32 15.01 -9.25
N ASP A 280 -3.93 15.98 -8.53
CA ASP A 280 -3.57 17.39 -8.61
C ASP A 280 -2.28 17.67 -7.82
N ARG A 281 -2.24 17.17 -6.57
CA ARG A 281 -1.16 17.33 -5.60
C ARG A 281 -1.31 16.36 -4.44
N PHE A 282 -0.29 16.31 -3.59
CA PHE A 282 -0.42 15.74 -2.25
C PHE A 282 -0.70 16.85 -1.22
N VAL A 283 -1.48 16.52 -0.19
CA VAL A 283 -1.85 17.43 0.90
C VAL A 283 -1.75 16.72 2.24
N MET A 284 -1.62 17.52 3.31
CA MET A 284 -1.81 17.01 4.66
C MET A 284 -3.29 16.72 4.89
N ILE A 285 -3.58 15.63 5.58
CA ILE A 285 -4.92 15.25 5.99
C ILE A 285 -4.86 14.74 7.43
N ASP A 286 -5.91 15.00 8.19
CA ASP A 286 -6.04 14.52 9.56
C ASP A 286 -6.71 13.12 9.57
N ASP A 287 -6.28 12.25 10.49
CA ASP A 287 -6.83 10.90 10.64
C ASP A 287 -8.35 10.88 10.87
N SER A 288 -8.92 11.95 11.45
CA SER A 288 -10.37 12.06 11.62
C SER A 288 -11.17 12.03 10.31
N ALA A 289 -10.54 12.31 9.16
CA ALA A 289 -11.15 12.15 7.83
C ALA A 289 -11.59 10.69 7.55
N TYR A 290 -11.07 9.73 8.29
CA TYR A 290 -11.37 8.30 8.16
C TYR A 290 -12.35 7.77 9.21
N ASN A 291 -12.86 8.62 10.13
CA ASN A 291 -13.79 8.19 11.17
C ASN A 291 -15.10 7.59 10.64
N GLY A 292 -15.62 8.13 9.52
CA GLY A 292 -16.80 7.56 8.85
C GLY A 292 -16.56 6.13 8.34
N VAL A 293 -15.32 5.83 7.95
CA VAL A 293 -14.91 4.47 7.53
C VAL A 293 -14.84 3.53 8.73
N ARG A 294 -14.28 3.98 9.88
CA ARG A 294 -14.27 3.20 11.13
C ARG A 294 -15.68 2.85 11.58
N THR A 295 -16.59 3.82 11.55
CA THR A 295 -18.01 3.57 11.87
C THR A 295 -18.59 2.51 10.94
N LEU A 296 -18.44 2.67 9.63
CA LEU A 296 -18.95 1.70 8.65
C LEU A 296 -18.36 0.30 8.86
N MET A 297 -17.05 0.20 9.15
CA MET A 297 -16.40 -1.09 9.41
C MET A 297 -16.89 -1.75 10.71
N GLY A 298 -17.26 -0.95 11.72
CA GLY A 298 -17.84 -1.43 12.96
C GLY A 298 -19.28 -1.93 12.82
N ASP A 299 -20.01 -1.40 11.84
CA ASP A 299 -21.43 -1.74 11.60
C ASP A 299 -21.62 -3.02 10.77
N ILE A 300 -20.55 -3.58 10.20
CA ILE A 300 -20.63 -4.73 9.31
C ILE A 300 -19.99 -5.98 9.92
N SER A 301 -20.60 -7.13 9.62
CA SER A 301 -19.98 -8.43 9.86
C SER A 301 -19.44 -8.96 8.52
N ILE A 302 -18.11 -8.94 8.37
CA ILE A 302 -17.45 -9.61 7.23
C ILE A 302 -17.02 -10.97 7.74
N PRO A 303 -17.50 -12.09 7.13
CA PRO A 303 -16.94 -13.39 7.43
C PRO A 303 -15.44 -13.40 7.16
N GLU A 304 -14.66 -13.98 8.06
CA GLU A 304 -13.23 -14.20 7.82
C GLU A 304 -13.08 -14.93 6.49
N THR A 305 -12.23 -14.40 5.62
CA THR A 305 -11.93 -15.05 4.34
C THR A 305 -11.13 -16.30 4.65
N PRO A 306 -11.52 -17.47 4.13
CA PRO A 306 -10.82 -18.74 4.39
C PRO A 306 -9.40 -18.78 3.84
#